data_fea6d5c5a7b7a306752517a91a696dfc
#
_entry.id   fea6d5c5a7b7a306752517a91a696dfc
#
_cell.length_a   1.000
_cell.length_b   1.000
_cell.length_c   1.000
_cell.angle_alpha   90.00
_cell.angle_beta   90.00
_cell.angle_gamma   90.00
#
_symmetry.space_group_name_H-M   'P 1'
#
loop_
_entity.id
_entity.type
_entity.pdbx_description
1 polymer ?
#
loop_
_entity_poly.entity_id
_entity_poly.type
_entity_poly.pdbx_seq_one_letter_code
_entity_poly.pdbx_strand_id
1 'polypeptide(L)'
;VLNKTMIFEKSLTLKQLRALAAIVEFGNLSKAAAALNVTTPAVSTQLRNLEENFGTPMLVRGPDGYVDVTPAGQAVLTAVDEIETSLLHCMKRVDALKSGKEGHVILGVVSTGKYYAPSLFVQIREALPDIDLELVVGNRGEIIEKLRNHDVDLAIMGRPPREPVVDAEDLGPHPHLLIAPPGHPLLARKQVQAEDLLKETFLCRELGSGTRILMERYLDRIGEGQPYDKIELGTNETIKQAVIAGLGIALISAHTVIAELESGRLMTIDMQGLPIVRRWFVVHSADRKLTPAATHCRDFVISLNGSFLPHV
;
A
#
# COMPACT_ATOMS: atom_id res chain seq x y z
N VAL A 1 -22.69 23.07 -13.95
CA VAL A 1 -22.08 22.12 -13.01
C VAL A 1 -23.11 21.56 -12.01
N LEU A 2 -24.35 22.06 -12.00
CA LEU A 2 -25.41 21.66 -11.05
C LEU A 2 -26.43 20.66 -11.58
N ASN A 3 -26.22 20.08 -12.77
CA ASN A 3 -27.24 19.26 -13.45
C ASN A 3 -27.09 17.73 -13.26
N LYS A 4 -26.21 17.27 -12.35
CA LYS A 4 -26.08 15.85 -11.96
C LYS A 4 -26.70 15.56 -10.59
N THR A 5 -27.40 16.51 -9.98
CA THR A 5 -27.67 16.55 -8.53
C THR A 5 -29.13 16.35 -8.15
N MET A 6 -29.99 15.96 -9.04
CA MET A 6 -31.42 15.82 -8.72
C MET A 6 -31.86 14.36 -8.67
N ILE A 7 -31.09 13.49 -8.03
CA ILE A 7 -31.52 12.10 -7.79
C ILE A 7 -31.86 11.86 -6.30
N PHE A 8 -31.44 12.73 -5.39
CA PHE A 8 -31.82 12.63 -3.99
C PHE A 8 -32.91 13.68 -3.66
N GLU A 9 -34.17 13.33 -3.84
CA GLU A 9 -35.31 14.14 -3.36
C GLU A 9 -35.34 14.25 -1.84
N LYS A 10 -34.50 13.47 -1.12
CA LYS A 10 -34.36 13.48 0.33
C LYS A 10 -32.95 13.95 0.71
N SER A 11 -32.85 14.79 1.70
CA SER A 11 -31.57 15.43 2.12
C SER A 11 -30.66 14.43 2.84
N LEU A 12 -29.80 13.74 2.09
CA LEU A 12 -28.70 12.97 2.65
C LEU A 12 -27.65 13.92 3.25
N THR A 13 -27.20 13.66 4.48
CA THR A 13 -26.24 14.52 5.18
C THR A 13 -25.03 13.71 5.68
N LEU A 14 -23.86 14.38 5.78
CA LEU A 14 -22.66 13.78 6.38
C LEU A 14 -22.89 13.33 7.83
N LYS A 15 -23.79 13.96 8.58
CA LYS A 15 -24.12 13.53 9.95
C LYS A 15 -24.78 12.17 9.98
N GLN A 16 -25.64 11.87 9.01
CA GLN A 16 -26.28 10.56 8.87
C GLN A 16 -25.27 9.48 8.52
N LEU A 17 -24.38 9.76 7.56
CA LEU A 17 -23.31 8.87 7.13
C LEU A 17 -22.33 8.56 8.27
N ARG A 18 -21.86 9.59 8.97
CA ARG A 18 -20.99 9.44 10.14
C ARG A 18 -21.64 8.69 11.29
N ALA A 19 -22.96 8.82 11.48
CA ALA A 19 -23.68 8.07 12.49
C ALA A 19 -23.64 6.57 12.20
N LEU A 20 -23.86 6.14 10.95
CA LEU A 20 -23.74 4.73 10.55
C LEU A 20 -22.31 4.22 10.79
N ALA A 21 -21.29 4.92 10.30
CA ALA A 21 -19.88 4.53 10.46
C ALA A 21 -19.50 4.38 11.94
N ALA A 22 -19.86 5.35 12.78
CA ALA A 22 -19.57 5.29 14.22
C ALA A 22 -20.29 4.13 14.93
N ILE A 23 -21.54 3.80 14.56
CA ILE A 23 -22.26 2.66 15.17
C ILE A 23 -21.52 1.36 14.85
N VAL A 24 -21.05 1.19 13.63
CA VAL A 24 -20.33 -0.01 13.18
C VAL A 24 -18.97 -0.10 13.86
N GLU A 25 -18.21 0.99 13.90
CA GLU A 25 -16.88 1.05 14.50
C GLU A 25 -16.89 0.77 16.01
N PHE A 26 -17.83 1.40 16.74
CA PHE A 26 -17.89 1.29 18.20
C PHE A 26 -18.84 0.19 18.70
N GLY A 27 -19.56 -0.47 17.82
CA GLY A 27 -20.40 -1.64 18.09
C GLY A 27 -21.75 -1.35 18.76
N ASN A 28 -22.02 -0.12 19.21
CA ASN A 28 -23.32 0.26 19.78
C ASN A 28 -23.59 1.77 19.73
N LEU A 29 -24.89 2.12 19.82
CA LEU A 29 -25.37 3.51 19.75
C LEU A 29 -24.80 4.44 20.83
N SER A 30 -24.60 3.95 22.05
CA SER A 30 -24.11 4.80 23.15
C SER A 30 -22.65 5.17 22.99
N LYS A 31 -21.81 4.24 22.59
CA LYS A 31 -20.39 4.50 22.31
C LYS A 31 -20.23 5.39 21.09
N ALA A 32 -21.01 5.14 20.02
CA ALA A 32 -21.03 5.98 18.83
C ALA A 32 -21.45 7.43 19.18
N ALA A 33 -22.46 7.61 20.02
CA ALA A 33 -22.88 8.93 20.47
C ALA A 33 -21.79 9.67 21.25
N ALA A 34 -21.08 8.96 22.14
CA ALA A 34 -19.95 9.51 22.87
C ALA A 34 -18.82 9.95 21.92
N ALA A 35 -18.47 9.11 20.95
CA ALA A 35 -17.42 9.42 19.95
C ALA A 35 -17.78 10.61 19.07
N LEU A 36 -19.05 10.77 18.71
CA LEU A 36 -19.55 11.89 17.91
C LEU A 36 -19.88 13.16 18.73
N ASN A 37 -19.73 13.13 20.06
CA ASN A 37 -20.11 14.22 20.96
C ASN A 37 -21.57 14.64 20.81
N VAL A 38 -22.48 13.66 20.71
CA VAL A 38 -23.93 13.86 20.62
C VAL A 38 -24.68 12.92 21.56
N THR A 39 -26.00 13.05 21.65
CA THR A 39 -26.81 12.14 22.46
C THR A 39 -27.18 10.87 21.70
N THR A 40 -27.39 9.75 22.43
CA THR A 40 -27.81 8.47 21.84
C THR A 40 -29.10 8.59 20.99
N PRO A 41 -30.16 9.34 21.42
CA PRO A 41 -31.33 9.59 20.59
C PRO A 41 -30.98 10.31 19.26
N ALA A 42 -30.03 11.23 19.29
CA ALA A 42 -29.59 11.94 18.08
C ALA A 42 -28.97 10.97 17.06
N VAL A 43 -28.07 10.08 17.50
CA VAL A 43 -27.47 9.07 16.62
C VAL A 43 -28.54 8.13 16.06
N SER A 44 -29.45 7.66 16.89
CA SER A 44 -30.58 6.80 16.47
C SER A 44 -31.45 7.49 15.41
N THR A 45 -31.72 8.81 15.58
CA THR A 45 -32.50 9.59 14.61
C THR A 45 -31.73 9.74 13.29
N GLN A 46 -30.41 9.98 13.33
CA GLN A 46 -29.60 10.06 12.12
C GLN A 46 -29.57 8.72 11.34
N LEU A 47 -29.42 7.60 12.03
CA LEU A 47 -29.47 6.28 11.40
C LEU A 47 -30.85 6.04 10.78
N ARG A 48 -31.93 6.28 11.49
CA ARG A 48 -33.31 6.12 10.96
C ARG A 48 -33.53 6.97 9.72
N ASN A 49 -33.15 8.24 9.75
CA ASN A 49 -33.29 9.14 8.60
C ASN A 49 -32.47 8.66 7.40
N LEU A 50 -31.27 8.07 7.64
CA LEU A 50 -30.45 7.45 6.61
C LEU A 50 -31.18 6.26 5.96
N GLU A 51 -31.72 5.34 6.78
CA GLU A 51 -32.47 4.18 6.33
C GLU A 51 -33.75 4.58 5.57
N GLU A 52 -34.46 5.61 6.03
CA GLU A 52 -35.61 6.18 5.33
C GLU A 52 -35.22 6.79 3.97
N ASN A 53 -34.07 7.46 3.88
CA ASN A 53 -33.58 8.01 2.63
C ASN A 53 -33.25 6.95 1.58
N PHE A 54 -32.70 5.82 1.98
CA PHE A 54 -32.38 4.69 1.10
C PHE A 54 -33.55 3.70 0.96
N GLY A 55 -34.55 3.78 1.80
CA GLY A 55 -35.70 2.86 1.80
C GLY A 55 -35.38 1.43 2.25
N THR A 56 -34.24 1.22 2.93
CA THR A 56 -33.78 -0.11 3.37
C THR A 56 -32.97 0.00 4.65
N PRO A 57 -33.02 -1.02 5.54
CA PRO A 57 -32.17 -1.05 6.74
C PRO A 57 -30.69 -1.11 6.37
N MET A 58 -29.87 -0.35 7.10
CA MET A 58 -28.39 -0.40 6.99
C MET A 58 -27.79 -1.39 7.98
N LEU A 59 -28.49 -1.62 9.10
CA LEU A 59 -28.06 -2.48 10.18
C LEU A 59 -29.17 -3.46 10.55
N VAL A 60 -28.81 -4.67 10.98
CA VAL A 60 -29.70 -5.66 11.59
C VAL A 60 -29.16 -6.03 12.96
N ARG A 61 -30.07 -6.33 13.89
CA ARG A 61 -29.70 -6.85 15.22
C ARG A 61 -29.59 -8.36 15.14
N GLY A 62 -28.41 -8.87 15.39
CA GLY A 62 -28.18 -10.30 15.56
C GLY A 62 -28.81 -10.84 16.86
N PRO A 63 -28.92 -12.18 17.00
CA PRO A 63 -29.46 -12.85 18.16
C PRO A 63 -28.78 -12.47 19.49
N ASP A 64 -27.48 -12.12 19.43
CA ASP A 64 -26.66 -11.80 20.60
C ASP A 64 -26.61 -10.30 20.92
N GLY A 65 -27.48 -9.49 20.28
CA GLY A 65 -27.52 -8.04 20.45
C GLY A 65 -26.39 -7.28 19.72
N TYR A 66 -25.54 -7.98 19.01
CA TYR A 66 -24.57 -7.36 18.08
C TYR A 66 -25.28 -6.77 16.87
N VAL A 67 -24.72 -5.69 16.35
CA VAL A 67 -25.24 -5.00 15.18
C VAL A 67 -24.48 -5.51 13.95
N ASP A 68 -25.17 -6.25 13.09
CA ASP A 68 -24.62 -6.69 11.81
C ASP A 68 -24.93 -5.68 10.72
N VAL A 69 -24.00 -5.52 9.79
CA VAL A 69 -24.13 -4.59 8.65
C VAL A 69 -24.82 -5.32 7.49
N THR A 70 -25.88 -4.70 6.94
CA THR A 70 -26.52 -5.24 5.74
C THR A 70 -25.64 -5.01 4.48
N PRO A 71 -25.91 -5.72 3.35
CA PRO A 71 -25.25 -5.41 2.09
C PRO A 71 -25.42 -3.94 1.64
N ALA A 72 -26.60 -3.35 1.92
CA ALA A 72 -26.85 -1.92 1.67
C ALA A 72 -26.03 -1.04 2.61
N GLY A 73 -25.95 -1.39 3.90
CA GLY A 73 -25.09 -0.71 4.86
C GLY A 73 -23.63 -0.75 4.45
N GLN A 74 -23.12 -1.89 3.96
CA GLN A 74 -21.75 -2.02 3.49
C GLN A 74 -21.47 -1.12 2.28
N ALA A 75 -22.37 -1.03 1.32
CA ALA A 75 -22.24 -0.13 0.17
C ALA A 75 -22.20 1.35 0.62
N VAL A 76 -23.02 1.72 1.62
CA VAL A 76 -23.01 3.08 2.17
C VAL A 76 -21.70 3.34 2.93
N LEU A 77 -21.19 2.39 3.72
CA LEU A 77 -19.91 2.54 4.43
C LEU A 77 -18.75 2.76 3.46
N THR A 78 -18.69 2.02 2.35
CA THR A 78 -17.69 2.25 1.31
C THR A 78 -17.76 3.69 0.78
N ALA A 79 -18.96 4.18 0.50
CA ALA A 79 -19.14 5.57 0.07
C ALA A 79 -18.77 6.60 1.16
N VAL A 80 -18.97 6.27 2.44
CA VAL A 80 -18.54 7.12 3.58
C VAL A 80 -17.03 7.27 3.58
N ASP A 81 -16.28 6.17 3.46
CA ASP A 81 -14.82 6.18 3.44
C ASP A 81 -14.28 7.03 2.28
N GLU A 82 -14.85 6.90 1.09
CA GLU A 82 -14.49 7.72 -0.07
C GLU A 82 -14.77 9.21 0.16
N ILE A 83 -15.91 9.56 0.76
CA ILE A 83 -16.28 10.95 1.07
C ILE A 83 -15.36 11.54 2.14
N GLU A 84 -15.09 10.83 3.23
CA GLU A 84 -14.19 11.29 4.29
C GLU A 84 -12.76 11.48 3.77
N THR A 85 -12.25 10.56 2.97
CA THR A 85 -10.97 10.69 2.29
C THR A 85 -10.93 11.94 1.40
N SER A 86 -11.97 12.17 0.59
CA SER A 86 -12.05 13.35 -0.27
C SER A 86 -12.09 14.65 0.51
N LEU A 87 -12.80 14.67 1.66
CA LEU A 87 -12.83 15.83 2.54
C LEU A 87 -11.47 16.09 3.22
N LEU A 88 -10.79 15.03 3.67
CA LEU A 88 -9.46 15.13 4.25
C LEU A 88 -8.44 15.72 3.25
N HIS A 89 -8.45 15.26 2.01
CA HIS A 89 -7.62 15.80 0.92
C HIS A 89 -7.95 17.28 0.64
N CYS A 90 -9.23 17.62 0.63
CA CYS A 90 -9.65 19.01 0.47
C CYS A 90 -9.11 19.91 1.58
N MET A 91 -9.20 19.46 2.84
CA MET A 91 -8.68 20.21 4.00
C MET A 91 -7.15 20.37 3.91
N LYS A 92 -6.39 19.31 3.65
CA LYS A 92 -4.93 19.37 3.46
C LYS A 92 -4.55 20.36 2.36
N ARG A 93 -5.26 20.30 1.22
CA ARG A 93 -5.03 21.24 0.11
C ARG A 93 -5.33 22.69 0.49
N VAL A 94 -6.41 22.94 1.21
CA VAL A 94 -6.74 24.30 1.70
C VAL A 94 -5.67 24.80 2.67
N ASP A 95 -5.19 23.93 3.57
CA ASP A 95 -4.15 24.30 4.53
C ASP A 95 -2.79 24.54 3.84
N ALA A 96 -2.43 23.76 2.83
CA ALA A 96 -1.26 23.99 1.99
C ALA A 96 -1.35 25.39 1.30
N LEU A 97 -2.48 25.70 0.67
CA LEU A 97 -2.71 27.01 0.04
C LEU A 97 -2.64 28.16 1.04
N LYS A 98 -3.20 28.00 2.27
CA LYS A 98 -3.09 29.02 3.34
C LYS A 98 -1.65 29.26 3.79
N SER A 99 -0.81 28.25 3.74
CA SER A 99 0.62 28.34 4.06
C SER A 99 1.49 28.80 2.88
N GLY A 100 0.89 29.22 1.76
CA GLY A 100 1.59 29.71 0.57
C GLY A 100 2.15 28.60 -0.31
N LYS A 101 1.67 27.35 -0.17
CA LYS A 101 2.05 26.23 -1.02
C LYS A 101 1.15 26.13 -2.25
N GLU A 102 1.68 25.63 -3.36
CA GLU A 102 0.90 25.37 -4.59
C GLU A 102 -0.08 24.20 -4.43
N GLY A 103 0.17 23.28 -3.49
CA GLY A 103 -0.68 22.14 -3.21
C GLY A 103 -0.05 21.16 -2.24
N HIS A 104 -0.79 20.08 -1.98
CA HIS A 104 -0.37 18.94 -1.17
C HIS A 104 -0.35 17.68 -2.03
N VAL A 105 0.69 16.84 -1.88
CA VAL A 105 0.87 15.58 -2.61
C VAL A 105 1.22 14.48 -1.62
N ILE A 106 0.47 13.39 -1.68
CA ILE A 106 0.75 12.18 -0.91
C ILE A 106 1.39 11.14 -1.82
N LEU A 107 2.68 10.85 -1.57
CA LEU A 107 3.46 9.87 -2.29
C LEU A 107 3.47 8.54 -1.51
N GLY A 108 2.79 7.52 -2.04
CA GLY A 108 2.84 6.16 -1.53
C GLY A 108 4.07 5.42 -2.06
N VAL A 109 4.75 4.65 -1.21
CA VAL A 109 5.89 3.83 -1.64
C VAL A 109 5.77 2.45 -1.02
N VAL A 110 5.94 1.40 -1.83
CA VAL A 110 5.98 0.04 -1.28
C VAL A 110 7.17 -0.14 -0.35
N SER A 111 7.02 -0.96 0.68
CA SER A 111 8.00 -1.13 1.77
C SER A 111 9.43 -1.44 1.32
N THR A 112 9.63 -2.02 0.13
CA THR A 112 10.95 -2.19 -0.49
C THR A 112 11.58 -0.86 -0.90
N GLY A 113 10.76 0.15 -1.21
CA GLY A 113 11.23 1.48 -1.61
C GLY A 113 11.71 2.35 -0.45
N LYS A 114 11.49 1.96 0.81
CA LYS A 114 11.93 2.75 1.99
C LYS A 114 13.45 3.01 2.02
N TYR A 115 14.24 2.24 1.27
CA TYR A 115 15.69 2.38 1.20
C TYR A 115 16.17 3.52 0.30
N TYR A 116 15.31 4.01 -0.60
CA TYR A 116 15.61 5.15 -1.47
C TYR A 116 14.59 6.30 -1.36
N ALA A 117 13.37 6.01 -0.87
CA ALA A 117 12.32 7.02 -0.80
C ALA A 117 12.68 8.26 0.03
N PRO A 118 13.42 8.19 1.15
CA PRO A 118 13.85 9.39 1.86
C PRO A 118 14.75 10.30 1.02
N SER A 119 15.69 9.73 0.25
CA SER A 119 16.56 10.50 -0.65
C SER A 119 15.76 11.13 -1.79
N LEU A 120 14.84 10.38 -2.39
CA LEU A 120 13.91 10.92 -3.40
C LEU A 120 13.05 12.05 -2.83
N PHE A 121 12.55 11.88 -1.60
CA PHE A 121 11.76 12.89 -0.92
C PHE A 121 12.51 14.22 -0.75
N VAL A 122 13.80 14.15 -0.38
CA VAL A 122 14.68 15.35 -0.29
C VAL A 122 14.79 16.01 -1.66
N GLN A 123 15.08 15.26 -2.72
CA GLN A 123 15.21 15.79 -4.08
C GLN A 123 13.92 16.46 -4.56
N ILE A 124 12.75 15.86 -4.29
CA ILE A 124 11.45 16.48 -4.63
C ILE A 124 11.27 17.80 -3.86
N ARG A 125 11.55 17.83 -2.55
CA ARG A 125 11.41 19.05 -1.73
C ARG A 125 12.34 20.17 -2.16
N GLU A 126 13.53 19.84 -2.62
CA GLU A 126 14.50 20.82 -3.11
C GLU A 126 14.09 21.38 -4.49
N ALA A 127 13.58 20.54 -5.37
CA ALA A 127 13.15 20.94 -6.72
C ALA A 127 11.77 21.63 -6.73
N LEU A 128 10.87 21.24 -5.83
CA LEU A 128 9.49 21.70 -5.76
C LEU A 128 9.15 22.22 -4.34
N PRO A 129 9.81 23.31 -3.89
CA PRO A 129 9.70 23.79 -2.50
C PRO A 129 8.29 24.28 -2.12
N ASP A 130 7.49 24.62 -3.13
CA ASP A 130 6.11 25.11 -2.97
C ASP A 130 5.07 23.99 -2.93
N ILE A 131 5.49 22.73 -3.01
CA ILE A 131 4.62 21.56 -2.81
C ILE A 131 4.79 21.04 -1.37
N ASP A 132 3.66 20.87 -0.67
CA ASP A 132 3.63 20.14 0.59
C ASP A 132 3.58 18.64 0.29
N LEU A 133 4.67 17.93 0.61
CA LEU A 133 4.84 16.51 0.27
C LEU A 133 4.71 15.65 1.52
N GLU A 134 3.86 14.64 1.45
CA GLU A 134 3.72 13.58 2.46
C GLU A 134 4.17 12.24 1.89
N LEU A 135 4.95 11.46 2.67
CA LEU A 135 5.41 10.13 2.31
C LEU A 135 4.66 9.07 3.11
N VAL A 136 4.04 8.13 2.42
CA VAL A 136 3.35 6.97 3.01
C VAL A 136 4.05 5.70 2.57
N VAL A 137 4.46 4.85 3.53
CA VAL A 137 5.11 3.57 3.25
C VAL A 137 4.21 2.43 3.70
N GLY A 138 4.02 1.45 2.83
CA GLY A 138 3.22 0.26 3.14
C GLY A 138 3.67 -0.96 2.33
N ASN A 139 3.07 -2.13 2.56
CA ASN A 139 3.29 -3.24 1.65
C ASN A 139 2.52 -3.03 0.34
N ARG A 140 2.70 -3.94 -0.64
CA ARG A 140 2.05 -3.79 -1.95
C ARG A 140 0.52 -3.76 -1.86
N GLY A 141 -0.07 -4.60 -1.00
CA GLY A 141 -1.52 -4.66 -0.81
C GLY A 141 -2.06 -3.36 -0.24
N GLU A 142 -1.43 -2.85 0.82
CA GLU A 142 -1.79 -1.59 1.48
C GLU A 142 -1.69 -0.38 0.53
N ILE A 143 -0.63 -0.31 -0.28
CA ILE A 143 -0.49 0.80 -1.25
C ILE A 143 -1.53 0.71 -2.37
N ILE A 144 -1.90 -0.51 -2.81
CA ILE A 144 -2.98 -0.69 -3.78
C ILE A 144 -4.34 -0.25 -3.21
N GLU A 145 -4.64 -0.58 -1.96
CA GLU A 145 -5.87 -0.10 -1.29
C GLU A 145 -5.88 1.42 -1.18
N LYS A 146 -4.76 2.02 -0.80
CA LYS A 146 -4.63 3.48 -0.74
C LYS A 146 -4.80 4.15 -2.10
N LEU A 147 -4.32 3.53 -3.19
CA LEU A 147 -4.59 4.01 -4.56
C LEU A 147 -6.07 3.89 -4.91
N ARG A 148 -6.72 2.77 -4.55
CA ARG A 148 -8.15 2.56 -4.79
C ARG A 148 -9.01 3.58 -4.06
N ASN A 149 -8.67 3.87 -2.81
CA ASN A 149 -9.39 4.81 -1.96
C ASN A 149 -8.97 6.27 -2.18
N HIS A 150 -8.05 6.54 -3.10
CA HIS A 150 -7.45 7.86 -3.35
C HIS A 150 -6.75 8.46 -2.12
N ASP A 151 -6.30 7.64 -1.16
CA ASP A 151 -5.51 8.06 0.01
C ASP A 151 -4.08 8.49 -0.37
N VAL A 152 -3.63 8.13 -1.57
CA VAL A 152 -2.36 8.59 -2.16
C VAL A 152 -2.61 9.14 -3.56
N ASP A 153 -1.90 10.21 -3.92
CA ASP A 153 -1.98 10.81 -5.26
C ASP A 153 -1.11 10.07 -6.27
N LEU A 154 0.08 9.68 -5.83
CA LEU A 154 1.08 8.94 -6.60
C LEU A 154 1.57 7.75 -5.79
N ALA A 155 1.96 6.66 -6.45
CA ALA A 155 2.65 5.58 -5.76
C ALA A 155 3.85 5.06 -6.55
N ILE A 156 4.92 4.64 -5.85
CA ILE A 156 6.06 3.95 -6.46
C ILE A 156 6.02 2.49 -6.06
N MET A 157 5.96 1.61 -7.06
CA MET A 157 5.86 0.16 -6.86
C MET A 157 6.53 -0.65 -7.96
N GLY A 158 6.86 -1.92 -7.67
CA GLY A 158 7.58 -2.80 -8.60
C GLY A 158 6.74 -3.40 -9.73
N ARG A 159 5.42 -3.39 -9.63
CA ARG A 159 4.51 -3.85 -10.68
C ARG A 159 3.16 -3.14 -10.52
N PRO A 160 2.65 -2.47 -11.54
CA PRO A 160 1.32 -1.89 -11.52
C PRO A 160 0.25 -2.95 -11.18
N PRO A 161 -0.79 -2.61 -10.41
CA PRO A 161 -1.91 -3.48 -10.16
C PRO A 161 -2.75 -3.68 -11.43
N ARG A 162 -3.61 -4.71 -11.42
CA ARG A 162 -4.66 -4.83 -12.45
C ARG A 162 -5.87 -4.00 -12.08
N GLU A 163 -6.13 -3.88 -10.78
CA GLU A 163 -7.19 -3.09 -10.16
C GLU A 163 -6.63 -2.41 -8.90
N PRO A 164 -6.93 -1.12 -8.70
CA PRO A 164 -7.58 -0.20 -9.65
C PRO A 164 -6.78 -0.05 -10.95
N VAL A 165 -7.45 0.40 -12.02
CA VAL A 165 -6.75 0.78 -13.27
C VAL A 165 -5.86 1.98 -12.99
N VAL A 166 -4.60 1.91 -13.39
CA VAL A 166 -3.62 2.95 -13.14
C VAL A 166 -2.88 3.35 -14.41
N ASP A 167 -2.52 4.61 -14.50
CA ASP A 167 -1.48 5.07 -15.40
C ASP A 167 -0.13 4.80 -14.75
N ALA A 168 0.84 4.28 -15.51
CA ALA A 168 2.12 3.81 -14.99
C ALA A 168 3.27 4.21 -15.90
N GLU A 169 4.29 4.85 -15.31
CA GLU A 169 5.53 5.23 -16.00
C GLU A 169 6.71 4.50 -15.40
N ASP A 170 7.59 4.00 -16.26
CA ASP A 170 8.78 3.23 -15.87
C ASP A 170 9.85 4.13 -15.26
N LEU A 171 10.43 3.70 -14.13
CA LEU A 171 11.48 4.44 -13.40
C LEU A 171 12.85 3.75 -13.46
N GLY A 172 12.92 2.47 -13.85
CA GLY A 172 14.18 1.75 -13.89
C GLY A 172 14.14 0.33 -13.37
N PRO A 173 15.30 -0.37 -13.36
CA PRO A 173 15.40 -1.77 -12.98
C PRO A 173 15.14 -2.00 -11.49
N HIS A 174 14.54 -3.15 -11.18
CA HIS A 174 14.28 -3.63 -9.83
C HIS A 174 14.72 -5.09 -9.71
N PRO A 175 16.03 -5.33 -9.50
CA PRO A 175 16.57 -6.67 -9.39
C PRO A 175 16.22 -7.34 -8.06
N HIS A 176 16.01 -8.66 -8.11
CA HIS A 176 15.80 -9.50 -6.94
C HIS A 176 16.84 -10.61 -6.93
N LEU A 177 17.42 -10.82 -5.76
CA LEU A 177 18.53 -11.74 -5.51
C LEU A 177 18.08 -12.82 -4.52
N LEU A 178 18.73 -13.97 -4.61
CA LEU A 178 18.67 -14.97 -3.55
C LEU A 178 19.89 -14.76 -2.63
N ILE A 179 19.62 -14.57 -1.34
CA ILE A 179 20.64 -14.25 -0.34
C ILE A 179 20.79 -15.37 0.69
N ALA A 180 22.02 -15.54 1.17
CA ALA A 180 22.40 -16.48 2.22
C ALA A 180 23.44 -15.84 3.16
N PRO A 181 23.67 -16.39 4.37
CA PRO A 181 24.77 -15.98 5.22
C PRO A 181 26.13 -16.41 4.62
N PRO A 182 27.25 -15.75 4.97
CA PRO A 182 28.58 -16.18 4.60
C PRO A 182 28.83 -17.62 5.05
N GLY A 183 29.46 -18.43 4.18
CA GLY A 183 29.75 -19.84 4.47
C GLY A 183 28.59 -20.80 4.26
N HIS A 184 27.46 -20.36 3.75
CA HIS A 184 26.33 -21.24 3.42
C HIS A 184 26.74 -22.30 2.37
N PRO A 185 26.33 -23.58 2.52
CA PRO A 185 26.79 -24.68 1.65
C PRO A 185 26.49 -24.44 0.16
N LEU A 186 25.38 -23.79 -0.18
CA LEU A 186 25.02 -23.49 -1.57
C LEU A 186 25.99 -22.52 -2.26
N LEU A 187 26.71 -21.68 -1.49
CA LEU A 187 27.72 -20.74 -2.04
C LEU A 187 28.96 -21.45 -2.59
N ALA A 188 29.27 -22.64 -2.10
CA ALA A 188 30.40 -23.44 -2.55
C ALA A 188 30.09 -24.26 -3.81
N ARG A 189 28.83 -24.30 -4.24
CA ARG A 189 28.42 -25.06 -5.44
C ARG A 189 28.67 -24.27 -6.69
N LYS A 190 29.25 -24.92 -7.71
CA LYS A 190 29.44 -24.33 -9.03
C LYS A 190 28.11 -24.08 -9.77
N GLN A 191 27.11 -24.91 -9.49
CA GLN A 191 25.77 -24.80 -10.03
C GLN A 191 24.77 -25.34 -9.01
N VAL A 192 23.88 -24.46 -8.58
CA VAL A 192 22.78 -24.80 -7.66
C VAL A 192 21.61 -25.35 -8.49
N GLN A 193 21.11 -26.52 -8.13
CA GLN A 193 19.93 -27.15 -8.74
C GLN A 193 18.67 -26.82 -7.94
N ALA A 194 17.50 -26.94 -8.57
CA ALA A 194 16.24 -26.67 -7.90
C ALA A 194 16.04 -27.56 -6.67
N GLU A 195 16.37 -28.86 -6.77
CA GLU A 195 16.25 -29.83 -5.68
C GLU A 195 17.15 -29.50 -4.47
N ASP A 196 18.28 -28.85 -4.70
CA ASP A 196 19.15 -28.40 -3.61
C ASP A 196 18.55 -27.19 -2.90
N LEU A 197 18.00 -26.26 -3.71
CA LEU A 197 17.39 -25.05 -3.20
C LEU A 197 16.11 -25.33 -2.39
N LEU A 198 15.26 -26.25 -2.86
CA LEU A 198 13.99 -26.59 -2.21
C LEU A 198 14.14 -27.32 -0.86
N LYS A 199 15.36 -27.77 -0.52
CA LYS A 199 15.69 -28.33 0.82
C LYS A 199 15.93 -27.27 1.87
N GLU A 200 16.12 -26.02 1.44
CA GLU A 200 16.40 -24.91 2.33
C GLU A 200 15.12 -24.31 2.92
N THR A 201 15.23 -23.70 4.09
CA THR A 201 14.14 -22.92 4.68
C THR A 201 14.11 -21.53 4.06
N PHE A 202 13.00 -21.17 3.42
CA PHE A 202 12.80 -19.86 2.83
C PHE A 202 12.21 -18.87 3.84
N LEU A 203 12.88 -17.74 4.03
CA LEU A 203 12.35 -16.63 4.81
C LEU A 203 11.53 -15.73 3.89
N CYS A 204 10.25 -15.62 4.16
CA CYS A 204 9.33 -14.90 3.29
C CYS A 204 8.65 -13.72 3.99
N ARG A 205 8.21 -12.76 3.19
CA ARG A 205 7.43 -11.62 3.64
C ARG A 205 6.00 -12.04 3.97
N GLU A 206 5.29 -11.14 4.63
CA GLU A 206 3.87 -11.24 4.95
C GLU A 206 2.97 -11.31 3.71
N LEU A 207 1.72 -11.72 3.90
CA LEU A 207 0.69 -11.65 2.86
C LEU A 207 0.52 -10.21 2.35
N GLY A 208 0.25 -10.07 1.04
CA GLY A 208 0.17 -8.75 0.39
C GLY A 208 1.51 -8.18 -0.09
N SER A 209 2.65 -8.77 0.31
CA SER A 209 3.97 -8.36 -0.17
C SER A 209 4.22 -8.78 -1.62
N GLY A 210 4.69 -7.83 -2.45
CA GLY A 210 5.11 -8.12 -3.82
C GLY A 210 6.32 -9.03 -3.93
N THR A 211 7.24 -8.96 -2.98
CA THR A 211 8.44 -9.83 -2.89
C THR A 211 8.03 -11.28 -2.58
N ARG A 212 7.07 -11.50 -1.66
CA ARG A 212 6.52 -12.82 -1.40
C ARG A 212 5.89 -13.44 -2.65
N ILE A 213 5.03 -12.71 -3.34
CA ILE A 213 4.39 -13.18 -4.58
C ILE A 213 5.46 -13.56 -5.63
N LEU A 214 6.55 -12.81 -5.72
CA LEU A 214 7.63 -13.11 -6.65
C LEU A 214 8.37 -14.38 -6.25
N MET A 215 8.71 -14.52 -4.98
CA MET A 215 9.37 -15.71 -4.42
C MET A 215 8.54 -16.98 -4.67
N GLU A 216 7.27 -16.97 -4.27
CA GLU A 216 6.37 -18.12 -4.43
C GLU A 216 6.26 -18.54 -5.90
N ARG A 217 6.11 -17.59 -6.83
CA ARG A 217 6.08 -17.88 -8.27
C ARG A 217 7.40 -18.39 -8.82
N TYR A 218 8.52 -17.91 -8.28
CA TYR A 218 9.84 -18.40 -8.70
C TYR A 218 10.04 -19.84 -8.25
N LEU A 219 9.75 -20.14 -6.98
CA LEU A 219 9.91 -21.47 -6.41
C LEU A 219 8.94 -22.50 -7.02
N ASP A 220 7.69 -22.10 -7.25
CA ASP A 220 6.69 -22.93 -7.93
C ASP A 220 7.15 -23.33 -9.34
N ARG A 221 7.72 -22.38 -10.08
CA ARG A 221 8.22 -22.61 -11.44
C ARG A 221 9.45 -23.53 -11.47
N ILE A 222 10.43 -23.33 -10.58
CA ILE A 222 11.66 -24.14 -10.61
C ILE A 222 11.48 -25.50 -9.95
N GLY A 223 10.56 -25.62 -9.00
CA GLY A 223 10.25 -26.82 -8.24
C GLY A 223 9.09 -27.62 -8.82
N GLU A 224 8.48 -27.18 -9.94
CA GLU A 224 7.34 -27.86 -10.58
C GLU A 224 6.21 -28.18 -9.57
N GLY A 225 5.95 -27.25 -8.64
CA GLY A 225 4.94 -27.42 -7.59
C GLY A 225 5.37 -28.27 -6.38
N GLN A 226 6.64 -28.64 -6.28
CA GLN A 226 7.14 -29.35 -5.10
C GLN A 226 7.07 -28.47 -3.84
N PRO A 227 6.75 -29.06 -2.68
CA PRO A 227 6.71 -28.32 -1.42
C PRO A 227 8.11 -27.88 -0.97
N TYR A 228 8.18 -26.79 -0.23
CA TYR A 228 9.37 -26.27 0.41
C TYR A 228 9.02 -25.67 1.78
N ASP A 229 9.99 -25.63 2.68
CA ASP A 229 9.81 -25.04 4.00
C ASP A 229 9.89 -23.51 3.93
N LYS A 230 8.98 -22.83 4.65
CA LYS A 230 8.99 -21.37 4.73
C LYS A 230 8.64 -20.85 6.12
N ILE A 231 9.28 -19.75 6.49
CA ILE A 231 9.01 -18.98 7.71
C ILE A 231 8.60 -17.57 7.29
N GLU A 232 7.42 -17.13 7.73
CA GLU A 232 6.93 -15.79 7.47
C GLU A 232 7.51 -14.78 8.46
N LEU A 233 8.11 -13.70 7.93
CA LEU A 233 8.65 -12.57 8.67
C LEU A 233 8.13 -11.27 8.05
N GLY A 234 7.65 -10.34 8.89
CA GLY A 234 6.84 -9.20 8.43
C GLY A 234 7.62 -8.07 7.74
N THR A 235 8.96 -8.03 7.78
CA THR A 235 9.73 -6.93 7.18
C THR A 235 11.00 -7.40 6.48
N ASN A 236 11.50 -6.61 5.52
CA ASN A 236 12.79 -6.87 4.87
C ASN A 236 13.93 -6.87 5.89
N GLU A 237 13.89 -5.97 6.89
CA GLU A 237 14.92 -5.90 7.94
C GLU A 237 14.96 -7.18 8.77
N THR A 238 13.81 -7.68 9.20
CA THR A 238 13.74 -8.94 9.96
C THR A 238 14.26 -10.10 9.13
N ILE A 239 13.90 -10.18 7.84
CA ILE A 239 14.41 -11.20 6.93
C ILE A 239 15.94 -11.13 6.81
N LYS A 240 16.52 -9.94 6.56
CA LYS A 240 17.98 -9.76 6.49
C LYS A 240 18.68 -10.27 7.75
N GLN A 241 18.19 -9.85 8.93
CA GLN A 241 18.80 -10.27 10.19
C GLN A 241 18.65 -11.78 10.44
N ALA A 242 17.51 -12.37 10.05
CA ALA A 242 17.29 -13.81 10.17
C ALA A 242 18.18 -14.63 9.20
N VAL A 243 18.41 -14.15 7.97
CA VAL A 243 19.39 -14.76 7.05
C VAL A 243 20.82 -14.66 7.64
N ILE A 244 21.23 -13.50 8.13
CA ILE A 244 22.54 -13.29 8.76
C ILE A 244 22.73 -14.24 9.95
N ALA A 245 21.67 -14.48 10.72
CA ALA A 245 21.67 -15.42 11.85
C ALA A 245 21.68 -16.91 11.43
N GLY A 246 21.55 -17.20 10.14
CA GLY A 246 21.56 -18.59 9.62
C GLY A 246 20.21 -19.32 9.74
N LEU A 247 19.09 -18.60 9.92
CA LEU A 247 17.76 -19.22 10.03
C LEU A 247 17.28 -19.82 8.69
N GLY A 248 17.77 -19.30 7.58
CA GLY A 248 17.40 -19.75 6.23
C GLY A 248 17.91 -18.80 5.16
N ILE A 249 17.37 -18.92 3.96
CA ILE A 249 17.70 -18.10 2.78
C ILE A 249 16.49 -17.27 2.36
N ALA A 250 16.69 -16.24 1.52
CA ALA A 250 15.59 -15.39 1.08
C ALA A 250 15.76 -14.89 -0.35
N LEU A 251 14.65 -14.84 -1.12
CA LEU A 251 14.58 -14.04 -2.33
C LEU A 251 14.12 -12.63 -1.96
N ILE A 252 14.96 -11.63 -2.21
CA ILE A 252 14.73 -10.25 -1.78
C ILE A 252 15.16 -9.24 -2.86
N SER A 253 14.63 -8.02 -2.82
CA SER A 253 15.11 -6.95 -3.68
C SER A 253 16.57 -6.60 -3.37
N ALA A 254 17.40 -6.52 -4.40
CA ALA A 254 18.81 -6.12 -4.27
C ALA A 254 18.94 -4.74 -3.62
N HIS A 255 18.04 -3.81 -3.92
CA HIS A 255 18.04 -2.46 -3.34
C HIS A 255 17.88 -2.42 -1.81
N THR A 256 17.50 -3.54 -1.19
CA THR A 256 17.34 -3.62 0.28
C THR A 256 18.54 -4.19 0.99
N VAL A 257 19.51 -4.76 0.29
CA VAL A 257 20.62 -5.55 0.86
C VAL A 257 22.02 -5.07 0.44
N ILE A 258 22.11 -3.92 -0.22
CA ILE A 258 23.39 -3.41 -0.75
C ILE A 258 24.45 -3.32 0.35
N ALA A 259 24.12 -2.67 1.46
CA ALA A 259 25.06 -2.49 2.58
C ALA A 259 25.53 -3.83 3.19
N GLU A 260 24.65 -4.81 3.27
CA GLU A 260 24.98 -6.14 3.78
C GLU A 260 25.82 -6.95 2.77
N LEU A 261 25.60 -6.78 1.47
CA LEU A 261 26.44 -7.39 0.42
C LEU A 261 27.83 -6.75 0.39
N GLU A 262 27.94 -5.43 0.41
CA GLU A 262 29.21 -4.69 0.43
C GLU A 262 30.04 -5.01 1.68
N SER A 263 29.37 -5.15 2.82
CA SER A 263 30.06 -5.51 4.08
C SER A 263 30.34 -7.01 4.22
N GLY A 264 29.92 -7.85 3.27
CA GLY A 264 30.08 -9.31 3.31
C GLY A 264 29.25 -10.02 4.39
N ARG A 265 28.27 -9.35 5.00
CA ARG A 265 27.34 -9.95 5.98
C ARG A 265 26.30 -10.84 5.33
N LEU A 266 26.02 -10.60 4.05
CA LEU A 266 25.20 -11.43 3.19
C LEU A 266 25.95 -11.73 1.90
N MET A 267 25.63 -12.87 1.32
CA MET A 267 26.16 -13.33 0.03
C MET A 267 25.01 -13.67 -0.90
N THR A 268 25.24 -13.58 -2.21
CA THR A 268 24.27 -13.98 -3.23
C THR A 268 24.50 -15.44 -3.63
N ILE A 269 23.41 -16.22 -3.71
CA ILE A 269 23.45 -17.55 -4.33
C ILE A 269 23.24 -17.36 -5.83
N ASP A 270 24.21 -17.83 -6.62
CA ASP A 270 24.12 -17.83 -8.08
C ASP A 270 23.31 -19.03 -8.55
N MET A 271 22.24 -18.76 -9.29
CA MET A 271 21.38 -19.79 -9.86
C MET A 271 20.79 -19.33 -11.19
N GLN A 272 20.54 -20.27 -12.08
CA GLN A 272 19.93 -19.97 -13.38
C GLN A 272 18.60 -19.20 -13.21
N GLY A 273 18.48 -18.07 -13.93
CA GLY A 273 17.31 -17.21 -13.88
C GLY A 273 17.31 -16.16 -12.77
N LEU A 274 18.41 -16.05 -12.02
CA LEU A 274 18.69 -14.94 -11.09
C LEU A 274 19.82 -14.05 -11.64
N PRO A 275 19.81 -12.75 -11.36
CA PRO A 275 18.75 -12.00 -10.66
C PRO A 275 17.46 -11.92 -11.47
N ILE A 276 16.30 -11.92 -10.79
CA ILE A 276 15.03 -11.61 -11.44
C ILE A 276 14.92 -10.09 -11.54
N VAL A 277 15.10 -9.56 -12.73
CA VAL A 277 14.99 -8.12 -12.97
C VAL A 277 13.55 -7.74 -13.27
N ARG A 278 12.92 -7.04 -12.34
CA ARG A 278 11.65 -6.33 -12.49
C ARG A 278 11.91 -4.86 -12.82
N ARG A 279 10.84 -4.06 -12.87
CA ARG A 279 10.92 -2.60 -13.07
C ARG A 279 10.21 -1.88 -11.94
N TRP A 280 10.68 -0.70 -11.58
CA TRP A 280 9.98 0.26 -10.76
C TRP A 280 9.08 1.13 -11.63
N PHE A 281 7.93 1.48 -11.09
CA PHE A 281 6.98 2.37 -11.75
C PHE A 281 6.50 3.44 -10.77
N VAL A 282 6.31 4.66 -11.26
CA VAL A 282 5.42 5.63 -10.63
C VAL A 282 4.04 5.43 -11.25
N VAL A 283 3.02 5.34 -10.40
CA VAL A 283 1.64 5.08 -10.82
C VAL A 283 0.68 6.04 -10.14
N HIS A 284 -0.45 6.30 -10.78
CA HIS A 284 -1.60 6.97 -10.19
C HIS A 284 -2.90 6.35 -10.71
N SER A 285 -4.01 6.56 -9.99
CA SER A 285 -5.31 6.05 -10.42
C SER A 285 -5.75 6.70 -11.73
N ALA A 286 -6.19 5.89 -12.70
CA ALA A 286 -6.59 6.38 -14.03
C ALA A 286 -7.98 7.03 -14.04
N ASP A 287 -8.79 6.76 -13.02
CA ASP A 287 -10.16 7.29 -12.87
C ASP A 287 -10.20 8.73 -12.31
N ARG A 288 -9.05 9.24 -11.82
CA ARG A 288 -8.91 10.57 -11.25
C ARG A 288 -7.81 11.39 -11.94
N LYS A 289 -8.15 12.60 -12.36
CA LYS A 289 -7.14 13.54 -12.86
C LYS A 289 -6.23 13.99 -11.73
N LEU A 290 -4.93 13.96 -11.97
CA LEU A 290 -3.94 14.51 -11.05
C LEU A 290 -4.16 16.02 -10.84
N THR A 291 -3.89 16.48 -9.63
CA THR A 291 -3.78 17.92 -9.35
C THR A 291 -2.52 18.48 -10.04
N PRO A 292 -2.42 19.80 -10.29
CA PRO A 292 -1.19 20.39 -10.83
C PRO A 292 0.05 20.02 -10.01
N ALA A 293 -0.02 20.10 -8.68
CA ALA A 293 1.08 19.73 -7.79
C ALA A 293 1.49 18.24 -7.95
N ALA A 294 0.52 17.32 -8.01
CA ALA A 294 0.79 15.91 -8.22
C ALA A 294 1.38 15.64 -9.62
N THR A 295 0.93 16.39 -10.63
CA THR A 295 1.50 16.31 -12.00
C THR A 295 2.95 16.76 -12.00
N HIS A 296 3.29 17.90 -11.39
CA HIS A 296 4.66 18.40 -11.28
C HIS A 296 5.55 17.41 -10.52
N CYS A 297 5.05 16.82 -9.42
CA CYS A 297 5.78 15.82 -8.66
C CYS A 297 6.04 14.56 -9.48
N ARG A 298 5.04 14.02 -10.19
CA ARG A 298 5.19 12.87 -11.09
C ARG A 298 6.23 13.14 -12.18
N ASP A 299 6.10 14.25 -12.87
CA ASP A 299 6.96 14.62 -13.99
C ASP A 299 8.41 14.81 -13.54
N PHE A 300 8.60 15.40 -12.35
CA PHE A 300 9.92 15.48 -11.73
C PHE A 300 10.50 14.09 -11.43
N VAL A 301 9.74 13.19 -10.80
CA VAL A 301 10.19 11.82 -10.51
C VAL A 301 10.58 11.08 -11.79
N ILE A 302 9.80 11.22 -12.87
CA ILE A 302 10.10 10.64 -14.18
C ILE A 302 11.39 11.25 -14.74
N SER A 303 11.58 12.57 -14.64
CA SER A 303 12.76 13.28 -15.17
C SER A 303 14.07 12.83 -14.53
N LEU A 304 14.04 12.31 -13.31
CA LEU A 304 15.21 11.74 -12.63
C LEU A 304 15.72 10.46 -13.28
N ASN A 305 14.92 9.83 -14.16
CA ASN A 305 15.32 8.66 -14.96
C ASN A 305 15.94 7.53 -14.13
N GLY A 306 15.42 7.33 -12.91
CA GLY A 306 15.87 6.31 -11.96
C GLY A 306 17.19 6.58 -11.24
N SER A 307 17.78 7.76 -11.38
CA SER A 307 19.06 8.12 -10.72
C SER A 307 19.02 8.06 -9.18
N PHE A 308 17.83 8.10 -8.60
CA PHE A 308 17.62 7.96 -7.16
C PHE A 308 17.56 6.49 -6.69
N LEU A 309 17.48 5.54 -7.64
CA LEU A 309 17.47 4.12 -7.31
C LEU A 309 18.86 3.67 -6.89
N PRO A 310 18.99 2.79 -5.88
CA PRO A 310 20.29 2.27 -5.48
C PRO A 310 20.97 1.50 -6.63
N HIS A 311 22.26 1.69 -6.81
CA HIS A 311 23.06 0.96 -7.78
C HIS A 311 23.42 -0.41 -7.20
N VAL A 312 23.23 -1.48 -8.01
CA VAL A 312 23.51 -2.88 -7.65
C VAL A 312 24.51 -3.47 -8.63
#